data_c700460394e859e75d61dfd8a39b37b3
#
_entry.id   c700460394e859e75d61dfd8a39b37b3
#
_cell.length_a   1.000
_cell.length_b   1.000
_cell.length_c   1.000
_cell.angle_alpha   90.00
_cell.angle_beta   90.00
_cell.angle_gamma   90.00
#
_symmetry.space_group_name_H-M   'P 1'
#
loop_
_entity.id
_entity.type
_entity.pdbx_description
1 polymer ?
#
loop_
_entity_poly.entity_id
_entity_poly.type
_entity_poly.pdbx_seq_one_letter_code
_entity_poly.pdbx_strand_id
1 'polypeptide(L)'
;MKKILRILIIIVFCVFFLVGILRVTLLTATKDMTYSLHNVPSKPVVLVPGAGLNAFGGPSAPLKDRLDTAIDLYRAGKVQKLLLSGDNTEVTYNEPGAMQTYAISQGIPESDLVLDYAGRRTYDSCYRAHHIFGLDEIMVVTQAYHLPRALFLCENSEMETVGVPVEQSRYIRSRYLFWNIREVFATIMAWLDVYLLKPLPVLGEMEPIFPSQTRMTP
;
A
#
# COMPACT_ATOMS: atom_id res chain seq x y z
N MET A 1 25.17 22.42 32.39
CA MET A 1 25.13 22.40 30.88
C MET A 1 25.71 21.11 30.29
N LYS A 2 26.96 20.70 30.52
CA LYS A 2 27.59 19.51 29.91
C LYS A 2 26.86 18.19 30.19
N LYS A 3 26.29 17.98 31.40
CA LYS A 3 25.50 16.78 31.74
C LYS A 3 24.18 16.72 30.97
N ILE A 4 23.45 17.83 30.87
CA ILE A 4 22.19 17.91 30.12
C ILE A 4 22.42 17.61 28.62
N LEU A 5 23.48 18.21 28.05
CA LEU A 5 23.85 17.95 26.66
C LEU A 5 24.17 16.46 26.40
N ARG A 6 24.90 15.81 27.30
CA ARG A 6 25.19 14.36 27.22
C ARG A 6 23.89 13.53 27.26
N ILE A 7 22.96 13.85 28.15
CA ILE A 7 21.67 13.15 28.25
C ILE A 7 20.88 13.32 26.95
N LEU A 8 20.80 14.53 26.41
CA LEU A 8 20.13 14.78 25.13
C LEU A 8 20.75 13.99 23.97
N ILE A 9 22.06 13.93 23.89
CA ILE A 9 22.77 13.13 22.87
C ILE A 9 22.44 11.65 23.02
N ILE A 10 22.43 11.11 24.23
CA ILE A 10 22.06 9.71 24.48
C ILE A 10 20.61 9.44 24.06
N ILE A 11 19.68 10.32 24.44
CA ILE A 11 18.26 10.18 24.05
C ILE A 11 18.11 10.16 22.54
N VAL A 12 18.74 11.10 21.84
CA VAL A 12 18.72 11.17 20.36
C VAL A 12 19.28 9.89 19.76
N PHE A 13 20.42 9.41 20.25
CA PHE A 13 21.02 8.16 19.79
C PHE A 13 20.10 6.96 20.02
N CYS A 14 19.49 6.85 21.21
CA CYS A 14 18.55 5.76 21.53
C CYS A 14 17.32 5.80 20.61
N VAL A 15 16.79 6.99 20.30
CA VAL A 15 15.67 7.14 19.36
C VAL A 15 16.06 6.66 17.95
N PHE A 16 17.19 7.12 17.43
CA PHE A 16 17.67 6.67 16.10
C PHE A 16 17.93 5.16 16.06
N PHE A 17 18.49 4.61 17.13
CA PHE A 17 18.75 3.18 17.25
C PHE A 17 17.45 2.37 17.25
N LEU A 18 16.45 2.80 18.04
CA LEU A 18 15.12 2.18 18.07
C LEU A 18 14.45 2.22 16.69
N VAL A 19 14.48 3.38 16.03
CA VAL A 19 13.92 3.53 14.68
C VAL A 19 14.61 2.61 13.68
N GLY A 20 15.93 2.48 13.79
CA GLY A 20 16.72 1.53 13.00
C GLY A 20 16.26 0.08 13.21
N ILE A 21 16.09 -0.33 14.47
CA ILE A 21 15.57 -1.66 14.82
C ILE A 21 14.19 -1.88 14.19
N LEU A 22 13.24 -0.96 14.40
CA LEU A 22 11.89 -1.07 13.84
C LEU A 22 11.90 -1.23 12.31
N ARG A 23 12.78 -0.46 11.64
CA ARG A 23 12.91 -0.56 10.17
C ARG A 23 13.50 -1.90 9.74
N VAL A 24 14.55 -2.36 10.39
CA VAL A 24 15.18 -3.67 10.08
C VAL A 24 14.21 -4.81 10.35
N THR A 25 13.51 -4.80 11.47
CA THR A 25 12.49 -5.82 11.80
C THR A 25 11.41 -5.88 10.72
N LEU A 26 10.91 -4.72 10.28
CA LEU A 26 9.89 -4.65 9.22
C LEU A 26 10.44 -5.20 7.89
N LEU A 27 11.65 -4.81 7.48
CA LEU A 27 12.28 -5.30 6.26
C LEU A 27 12.51 -6.82 6.29
N THR A 28 12.93 -7.36 7.42
CA THR A 28 13.17 -8.80 7.58
C THR A 28 11.87 -9.60 7.61
N ALA A 29 10.85 -9.11 8.31
CA ALA A 29 9.54 -9.76 8.40
C ALA A 29 8.82 -9.84 7.04
N THR A 30 9.06 -8.88 6.14
CA THR A 30 8.37 -8.82 4.85
C THR A 30 9.21 -9.31 3.66
N LYS A 31 10.45 -9.76 3.93
CA LYS A 31 11.37 -10.19 2.88
C LYS A 31 10.81 -11.36 2.06
N ASP A 32 10.30 -12.37 2.75
CA ASP A 32 9.79 -13.60 2.13
C ASP A 32 8.40 -13.43 1.50
N MET A 33 7.77 -12.26 1.71
CA MET A 33 6.51 -11.86 1.07
C MET A 33 6.73 -11.07 -0.22
N THR A 34 8.00 -10.76 -0.57
CA THR A 34 8.36 -9.92 -1.72
C THR A 34 8.85 -10.77 -2.88
N TYR A 35 8.20 -10.63 -4.03
CA TYR A 35 8.46 -11.42 -5.23
C TYR A 35 8.70 -10.55 -6.44
N SER A 36 9.33 -11.11 -7.48
CA SER A 36 9.31 -10.51 -8.81
C SER A 36 7.96 -10.78 -9.51
N LEU A 37 7.63 -9.99 -10.51
CA LEU A 37 6.41 -10.16 -11.33
C LEU A 37 6.26 -11.60 -11.86
N HIS A 38 7.37 -12.24 -12.25
CA HIS A 38 7.34 -13.59 -12.84
C HIS A 38 7.10 -14.70 -11.81
N ASN A 39 7.62 -14.53 -10.59
CA ASN A 39 7.66 -15.59 -9.57
C ASN A 39 6.60 -15.45 -8.49
N VAL A 40 5.81 -14.35 -8.49
CA VAL A 40 4.79 -14.12 -7.48
C VAL A 40 3.71 -15.19 -7.57
N PRO A 41 3.27 -15.78 -6.45
CA PRO A 41 2.10 -16.65 -6.42
C PRO A 41 0.85 -15.87 -6.82
N SER A 42 -0.11 -16.55 -7.47
CA SER A 42 -1.37 -15.92 -7.84
C SER A 42 -2.20 -15.59 -6.61
N LYS A 43 -2.89 -14.44 -6.65
CA LYS A 43 -3.86 -13.99 -5.63
C LYS A 43 -5.12 -13.49 -6.35
N PRO A 44 -6.29 -13.52 -5.69
CA PRO A 44 -7.54 -13.10 -6.36
C PRO A 44 -7.52 -11.61 -6.74
N VAL A 45 -6.91 -10.77 -5.92
CA VAL A 45 -6.94 -9.31 -6.08
C VAL A 45 -5.55 -8.71 -5.90
N VAL A 46 -5.23 -7.70 -6.72
CA VAL A 46 -4.09 -6.82 -6.48
C VAL A 46 -4.56 -5.46 -5.96
N LEU A 47 -4.02 -5.05 -4.81
CA LEU A 47 -4.19 -3.71 -4.26
C LEU A 47 -3.18 -2.76 -4.90
N VAL A 48 -3.68 -1.69 -5.48
CA VAL A 48 -2.91 -0.57 -6.00
C VAL A 48 -3.16 0.66 -5.12
N PRO A 49 -2.30 0.96 -4.16
CA PRO A 49 -2.44 2.16 -3.34
C PRO A 49 -2.19 3.43 -4.16
N GLY A 50 -2.86 4.52 -3.82
CA GLY A 50 -2.65 5.83 -4.41
C GLY A 50 -1.23 6.38 -4.24
N ALA A 51 -0.82 7.24 -5.18
CA ALA A 51 0.46 7.93 -5.17
C ALA A 51 0.38 9.35 -5.76
N GLY A 52 -0.82 9.89 -5.80
CA GLY A 52 -1.11 11.25 -6.25
C GLY A 52 -1.45 11.36 -7.74
N LEU A 53 -2.07 12.47 -8.08
CA LEU A 53 -2.38 12.86 -9.45
C LEU A 53 -1.36 13.87 -10.00
N ASN A 54 -1.25 13.94 -11.31
CA ASN A 54 -0.50 14.99 -12.00
C ASN A 54 -1.35 16.27 -12.14
N ALA A 55 -0.75 17.34 -12.66
CA ALA A 55 -1.42 18.64 -12.84
C ALA A 55 -2.63 18.61 -13.82
N PHE A 56 -2.80 17.54 -14.59
CA PHE A 56 -3.88 17.36 -15.55
C PHE A 56 -4.94 16.38 -15.06
N GLY A 57 -4.90 15.98 -13.78
CA GLY A 57 -5.87 15.06 -13.17
C GLY A 57 -5.65 13.57 -13.48
N GLY A 58 -4.66 13.21 -14.28
CA GLY A 58 -4.28 11.81 -14.52
C GLY A 58 -3.34 11.28 -13.44
N PRO A 59 -3.03 9.97 -13.44
CA PRO A 59 -2.09 9.36 -12.51
C PRO A 59 -0.71 10.05 -12.57
N SER A 60 -0.11 10.29 -11.40
CA SER A 60 1.28 10.72 -11.29
C SER A 60 2.22 9.63 -11.85
N ALA A 61 3.48 9.96 -12.14
CA ALA A 61 4.43 8.95 -12.63
C ALA A 61 4.57 7.74 -11.66
N PRO A 62 4.70 7.92 -10.32
CA PRO A 62 4.71 6.79 -9.41
C PRO A 62 3.40 5.98 -9.41
N LEU A 63 2.25 6.62 -9.55
CA LEU A 63 0.95 5.94 -9.61
C LEU A 63 0.80 5.16 -10.91
N LYS A 64 1.24 5.75 -12.03
CA LYS A 64 1.24 5.09 -13.32
C LYS A 64 2.08 3.82 -13.31
N ASP A 65 3.29 3.86 -12.74
CA ASP A 65 4.15 2.68 -12.63
C ASP A 65 3.49 1.54 -11.81
N ARG A 66 2.73 1.89 -10.75
CA ARG A 66 1.93 0.90 -9.99
C ARG A 66 0.84 0.27 -10.86
N LEU A 67 0.11 1.10 -11.57
CA LEU A 67 -0.97 0.64 -12.46
C LEU A 67 -0.42 -0.24 -13.58
N ASP A 68 0.67 0.16 -14.23
CA ASP A 68 1.31 -0.63 -15.28
C ASP A 68 1.70 -2.02 -14.77
N THR A 69 2.35 -2.09 -13.59
CA THR A 69 2.74 -3.37 -12.97
C THR A 69 1.51 -4.23 -12.60
N ALA A 70 0.45 -3.63 -12.06
CA ALA A 70 -0.79 -4.35 -11.73
C ALA A 70 -1.49 -4.88 -12.99
N ILE A 71 -1.49 -4.11 -14.07
CA ILE A 71 -2.03 -4.50 -15.38
C ILE A 71 -1.23 -5.66 -15.96
N ASP A 72 0.09 -5.65 -15.85
CA ASP A 72 0.94 -6.75 -16.32
C ASP A 72 0.68 -8.04 -15.52
N LEU A 73 0.46 -7.93 -14.19
CA LEU A 73 0.05 -9.07 -13.34
C LEU A 73 -1.33 -9.61 -13.74
N TYR A 74 -2.28 -8.75 -14.06
CA TYR A 74 -3.60 -9.14 -14.55
C TYR A 74 -3.50 -9.87 -15.90
N ARG A 75 -2.77 -9.32 -16.86
CA ARG A 75 -2.52 -9.94 -18.16
C ARG A 75 -1.78 -11.27 -18.07
N ALA A 76 -0.91 -11.41 -17.07
CA ALA A 76 -0.22 -12.67 -16.79
C ALA A 76 -1.11 -13.72 -16.06
N GLY A 77 -2.37 -13.39 -15.76
CA GLY A 77 -3.30 -14.27 -15.04
C GLY A 77 -2.92 -14.49 -13.57
N LYS A 78 -2.11 -13.59 -13.00
CA LYS A 78 -1.69 -13.66 -11.59
C LYS A 78 -2.73 -13.12 -10.64
N VAL A 79 -3.63 -12.26 -11.13
CA VAL A 79 -4.76 -11.69 -10.38
C VAL A 79 -6.00 -11.63 -11.27
N GLN A 80 -7.19 -11.64 -10.65
CA GLN A 80 -8.48 -11.57 -11.34
C GLN A 80 -9.06 -10.16 -11.34
N LYS A 81 -8.80 -9.37 -10.29
CA LYS A 81 -9.32 -8.01 -10.14
C LYS A 81 -8.27 -7.05 -9.57
N LEU A 82 -8.45 -5.76 -9.85
CA LEU A 82 -7.64 -4.68 -9.33
C LEU A 82 -8.46 -3.87 -8.30
N LEU A 83 -8.00 -3.78 -7.06
CA LEU A 83 -8.53 -2.88 -6.04
C LEU A 83 -7.72 -1.56 -6.08
N LEU A 84 -8.36 -0.52 -6.60
CA LEU A 84 -7.79 0.81 -6.80
C LEU A 84 -8.12 1.68 -5.59
N SER A 85 -7.19 1.78 -4.64
CA SER A 85 -7.44 2.43 -3.35
C SER A 85 -6.69 3.76 -3.26
N GLY A 86 -7.42 4.84 -3.08
CA GLY A 86 -6.86 6.19 -3.07
C GLY A 86 -7.72 7.20 -2.33
N ASP A 87 -7.27 8.47 -2.36
CA ASP A 87 -7.96 9.57 -1.72
C ASP A 87 -9.01 10.20 -2.64
N ASN A 88 -10.16 10.57 -2.07
CA ASN A 88 -11.25 11.29 -2.69
C ASN A 88 -11.88 12.29 -1.69
N THR A 89 -11.06 12.92 -0.86
CA THR A 89 -11.57 13.85 0.18
C THR A 89 -11.94 15.22 -0.35
N GLU A 90 -11.39 15.63 -1.49
CA GLU A 90 -11.67 16.90 -2.12
C GLU A 90 -12.50 16.71 -3.39
N VAL A 91 -13.47 17.63 -3.63
CA VAL A 91 -14.40 17.56 -4.78
C VAL A 91 -13.67 17.48 -6.14
N THR A 92 -12.48 18.08 -6.23
CA THR A 92 -11.68 18.13 -7.45
C THR A 92 -10.58 17.04 -7.50
N TYR A 93 -10.48 16.20 -6.47
CA TYR A 93 -9.45 15.19 -6.36
C TYR A 93 -10.05 13.80 -6.22
N ASN A 94 -10.06 13.04 -7.31
CA ASN A 94 -10.58 11.68 -7.37
C ASN A 94 -9.50 10.73 -7.91
N GLU A 95 -8.68 10.22 -6.99
CA GLU A 95 -7.57 9.35 -7.35
C GLU A 95 -8.04 7.97 -7.86
N PRO A 96 -8.98 7.24 -7.20
CA PRO A 96 -9.50 5.98 -7.72
C PRO A 96 -10.15 6.11 -9.10
N GLY A 97 -10.90 7.19 -9.35
CA GLY A 97 -11.51 7.43 -10.68
C GLY A 97 -10.47 7.65 -11.79
N ALA A 98 -9.39 8.37 -11.48
CA ALA A 98 -8.28 8.55 -12.43
C ALA A 98 -7.53 7.23 -12.70
N MET A 99 -7.36 6.39 -11.66
CA MET A 99 -6.78 5.05 -11.80
C MET A 99 -7.65 4.15 -12.67
N GLN A 100 -8.98 4.16 -12.47
CA GLN A 100 -9.96 3.42 -13.26
C GLN A 100 -9.89 3.84 -14.73
N THR A 101 -9.96 5.15 -15.00
CA THR A 101 -9.89 5.69 -16.37
C THR A 101 -8.61 5.22 -17.07
N TYR A 102 -7.49 5.25 -16.37
CA TYR A 102 -6.23 4.77 -16.91
C TYR A 102 -6.27 3.26 -17.19
N ALA A 103 -6.72 2.43 -16.24
CA ALA A 103 -6.77 0.97 -16.42
C ALA A 103 -7.69 0.55 -17.57
N ILE A 104 -8.87 1.18 -17.72
CA ILE A 104 -9.78 0.97 -18.84
C ILE A 104 -9.09 1.33 -20.17
N SER A 105 -8.35 2.44 -20.23
CA SER A 105 -7.61 2.84 -21.44
C SER A 105 -6.53 1.83 -21.84
N GLN A 106 -6.06 1.02 -20.88
CA GLN A 106 -5.11 -0.08 -21.10
C GLN A 106 -5.81 -1.42 -21.42
N GLY A 107 -7.14 -1.44 -21.52
CA GLY A 107 -7.92 -2.60 -21.90
C GLY A 107 -8.34 -3.53 -20.75
N ILE A 108 -8.28 -3.06 -19.50
CA ILE A 108 -8.83 -3.80 -18.37
C ILE A 108 -10.36 -3.61 -18.35
N PRO A 109 -11.16 -4.69 -18.29
CA PRO A 109 -12.61 -4.59 -18.17
C PRO A 109 -13.02 -3.83 -16.90
N GLU A 110 -14.02 -2.96 -17.02
CA GLU A 110 -14.53 -2.21 -15.86
C GLU A 110 -15.06 -3.12 -14.75
N SER A 111 -15.62 -4.27 -15.09
CA SER A 111 -16.10 -5.30 -14.15
C SER A 111 -14.99 -5.89 -13.25
N ASP A 112 -13.74 -5.74 -13.66
CA ASP A 112 -12.58 -6.26 -12.92
C ASP A 112 -11.84 -5.17 -12.13
N LEU A 113 -12.39 -3.95 -12.12
CA LEU A 113 -11.90 -2.81 -11.36
C LEU A 113 -12.81 -2.54 -10.17
N VAL A 114 -12.24 -2.50 -8.98
CA VAL A 114 -12.92 -2.15 -7.72
C VAL A 114 -12.33 -0.87 -7.20
N LEU A 115 -13.17 0.10 -6.85
CA LEU A 115 -12.74 1.42 -6.43
C LEU A 115 -12.92 1.60 -4.93
N ASP A 116 -11.83 1.91 -4.23
CA ASP A 116 -11.84 2.29 -2.84
C ASP A 116 -11.55 3.79 -2.70
N TYR A 117 -12.58 4.56 -2.42
CA TYR A 117 -12.54 6.02 -2.29
C TYR A 117 -12.11 6.52 -0.90
N ALA A 118 -11.85 5.61 0.04
CA ALA A 118 -11.48 5.97 1.41
C ALA A 118 -10.10 5.44 1.83
N GLY A 119 -9.29 5.01 0.88
CA GLY A 119 -7.91 4.59 1.09
C GLY A 119 -6.93 5.76 1.25
N ARG A 120 -7.18 6.63 2.25
CA ARG A 120 -6.38 7.85 2.49
C ARG A 120 -4.96 7.58 2.94
N ARG A 121 -4.76 6.48 3.66
CA ARG A 121 -3.46 5.98 4.13
C ARG A 121 -3.35 4.50 3.80
N THR A 122 -2.13 4.00 3.72
CA THR A 122 -1.90 2.57 3.45
C THR A 122 -2.57 1.66 4.49
N TYR A 123 -2.61 2.09 5.76
CA TYR A 123 -3.34 1.39 6.82
C TYR A 123 -4.84 1.27 6.47
N ASP A 124 -5.46 2.38 6.05
CA ASP A 124 -6.87 2.42 5.70
C ASP A 124 -7.17 1.50 4.51
N SER A 125 -6.31 1.53 3.47
CA SER A 125 -6.44 0.66 2.28
C SER A 125 -6.39 -0.83 2.66
N CYS A 126 -5.44 -1.25 3.51
CA CYS A 126 -5.32 -2.64 3.96
C CYS A 126 -6.51 -3.05 4.85
N TYR A 127 -6.87 -2.22 5.84
CA TYR A 127 -8.00 -2.47 6.72
C TYR A 127 -9.30 -2.64 5.93
N ARG A 128 -9.55 -1.75 4.97
CA ARG A 128 -10.75 -1.77 4.13
C ARG A 128 -10.76 -2.95 3.15
N ALA A 129 -9.60 -3.35 2.63
CA ALA A 129 -9.48 -4.52 1.77
C ALA A 129 -10.05 -5.78 2.45
N HIS A 130 -9.78 -5.96 3.74
CA HIS A 130 -10.34 -7.06 4.53
C HIS A 130 -11.79 -6.79 4.95
N HIS A 131 -12.04 -5.70 5.68
CA HIS A 131 -13.32 -5.49 6.38
C HIS A 131 -14.45 -4.98 5.49
N ILE A 132 -14.16 -4.29 4.39
CA ILE A 132 -15.18 -3.79 3.45
C ILE A 132 -15.27 -4.70 2.23
N PHE A 133 -14.11 -5.02 1.63
CA PHE A 133 -14.06 -5.77 0.37
C PHE A 133 -13.96 -7.29 0.57
N GLY A 134 -13.92 -7.78 1.82
CA GLY A 134 -14.04 -9.19 2.17
C GLY A 134 -12.87 -10.06 1.72
N LEU A 135 -11.67 -9.50 1.65
CA LEU A 135 -10.49 -10.23 1.19
C LEU A 135 -9.76 -10.89 2.37
N ASP A 136 -9.41 -12.16 2.23
CA ASP A 136 -8.54 -12.91 3.15
C ASP A 136 -7.12 -13.06 2.62
N GLU A 137 -6.92 -12.76 1.32
CA GLU A 137 -5.61 -12.80 0.67
C GLU A 137 -5.50 -11.69 -0.38
N ILE A 138 -4.31 -11.10 -0.51
CA ILE A 138 -4.11 -9.97 -1.38
C ILE A 138 -2.67 -9.89 -1.92
N MET A 139 -2.53 -9.37 -3.14
CA MET A 139 -1.25 -8.94 -3.70
C MET A 139 -1.14 -7.42 -3.61
N VAL A 140 0.01 -6.89 -3.21
CA VAL A 140 0.24 -5.43 -3.14
C VAL A 140 1.30 -5.02 -4.15
N VAL A 141 0.99 -4.00 -4.95
CA VAL A 141 1.93 -3.41 -5.91
C VAL A 141 2.25 -1.98 -5.53
N THR A 142 3.51 -1.70 -5.24
CA THR A 142 3.99 -0.34 -4.94
C THR A 142 5.51 -0.24 -5.09
N GLN A 143 6.09 0.95 -4.92
CA GLN A 143 7.54 1.17 -5.02
C GLN A 143 8.29 0.38 -3.93
N ALA A 144 9.51 -0.09 -4.26
CA ALA A 144 10.31 -0.93 -3.38
C ALA A 144 10.60 -0.30 -1.99
N TYR A 145 10.71 1.04 -1.88
CA TYR A 145 10.89 1.72 -0.59
C TYR A 145 9.64 1.66 0.29
N HIS A 146 8.46 1.61 -0.32
CA HIS A 146 7.15 1.59 0.35
C HIS A 146 6.64 0.17 0.62
N LEU A 147 6.98 -0.79 -0.25
CA LEU A 147 6.42 -2.14 -0.24
C LEU A 147 6.53 -2.84 1.13
N PRO A 148 7.67 -2.83 1.85
CA PRO A 148 7.75 -3.49 3.15
C PRO A 148 6.72 -2.97 4.15
N ARG A 149 6.45 -1.64 4.17
CA ARG A 149 5.44 -1.06 5.06
C ARG A 149 4.01 -1.42 4.64
N ALA A 150 3.74 -1.47 3.35
CA ALA A 150 2.43 -1.87 2.84
C ALA A 150 2.14 -3.34 3.18
N LEU A 151 3.11 -4.24 2.97
CA LEU A 151 2.99 -5.66 3.34
C LEU A 151 2.75 -5.84 4.84
N PHE A 152 3.54 -5.15 5.67
CA PHE A 152 3.36 -5.19 7.13
C PHE A 152 1.95 -4.76 7.56
N LEU A 153 1.40 -3.70 6.96
CA LEU A 153 0.07 -3.21 7.29
C LEU A 153 -1.04 -4.16 6.83
N CYS A 154 -0.94 -4.70 5.61
CA CYS A 154 -1.95 -5.60 5.08
C CYS A 154 -1.93 -6.96 5.81
N GLU A 155 -0.76 -7.51 6.14
CA GLU A 155 -0.62 -8.74 6.94
C GLU A 155 -1.24 -8.57 8.33
N ASN A 156 -1.03 -7.42 8.98
CA ASN A 156 -1.65 -7.11 10.27
C ASN A 156 -3.14 -6.69 10.17
N SER A 157 -3.70 -6.70 8.96
CA SER A 157 -5.14 -6.56 8.70
C SER A 157 -5.80 -7.91 8.39
N GLU A 158 -5.24 -9.00 8.92
CA GLU A 158 -5.77 -10.38 8.83
C GLU A 158 -5.82 -10.95 7.40
N MET A 159 -4.90 -10.54 6.53
CA MET A 159 -4.83 -11.03 5.14
C MET A 159 -3.48 -11.72 4.86
N GLU A 160 -3.52 -12.87 4.19
CA GLU A 160 -2.31 -13.43 3.58
C GLU A 160 -1.83 -12.53 2.46
N THR A 161 -0.64 -11.93 2.63
CA THR A 161 -0.18 -10.84 1.78
C THR A 161 1.09 -11.20 1.03
N VAL A 162 1.13 -10.92 -0.27
CA VAL A 162 2.34 -10.96 -1.09
C VAL A 162 2.52 -9.64 -1.81
N GLY A 163 3.74 -9.32 -2.23
CA GLY A 163 4.01 -8.05 -2.87
C GLY A 163 4.96 -8.10 -4.05
N VAL A 164 4.72 -7.19 -5.01
CA VAL A 164 5.57 -7.00 -6.17
C VAL A 164 6.03 -5.54 -6.19
N PRO A 165 7.36 -5.30 -6.10
CA PRO A 165 7.88 -3.94 -6.23
C PRO A 165 7.83 -3.48 -7.67
N VAL A 166 7.40 -2.23 -7.90
CA VAL A 166 7.51 -1.58 -9.21
C VAL A 166 8.96 -1.29 -9.56
N GLU A 167 9.32 -1.46 -10.81
CA GLU A 167 10.64 -1.09 -11.29
C GLU A 167 10.88 0.42 -11.21
N GLN A 168 12.06 0.81 -10.68
CA GLN A 168 12.37 2.20 -10.32
C GLN A 168 13.22 2.94 -11.35
N SER A 169 13.18 2.57 -12.61
CA SER A 169 14.14 3.04 -13.62
C SER A 169 14.09 4.54 -13.95
N ARG A 170 13.14 5.32 -13.39
CA ARG A 170 12.84 6.67 -13.91
C ARG A 170 12.76 7.80 -12.88
N TYR A 171 13.08 7.56 -11.60
CA TYR A 171 12.95 8.62 -10.59
C TYR A 171 14.24 9.43 -10.41
N ILE A 172 14.10 10.75 -10.26
CA ILE A 172 15.20 11.66 -9.92
C ILE A 172 15.74 11.23 -8.54
N ARG A 173 17.07 11.04 -8.44
CA ARG A 173 17.75 10.53 -7.23
C ARG A 173 17.39 11.29 -5.94
N SER A 174 17.20 12.61 -6.02
CA SER A 174 16.82 13.45 -4.87
C SER A 174 15.41 13.13 -4.37
N ARG A 175 14.44 12.89 -5.25
CA ARG A 175 13.07 12.47 -4.88
C ARG A 175 13.08 11.09 -4.24
N TYR A 176 13.86 10.17 -4.80
CA TYR A 176 14.01 8.83 -4.24
C TYR A 176 14.57 8.87 -2.81
N LEU A 177 15.61 9.67 -2.55
CA LEU A 177 16.17 9.86 -1.21
C LEU A 177 15.13 10.44 -0.24
N PHE A 178 14.40 11.47 -0.67
CA PHE A 178 13.32 12.07 0.15
C PHE A 178 12.26 11.03 0.53
N TRP A 179 11.81 10.20 -0.41
CA TRP A 179 10.82 9.16 -0.13
C TRP A 179 11.34 8.09 0.83
N ASN A 180 12.61 7.69 0.71
CA ASN A 180 13.22 6.74 1.66
C ASN A 180 13.30 7.32 3.08
N ILE A 181 13.65 8.60 3.23
CA ILE A 181 13.65 9.28 4.54
C ILE A 181 12.23 9.34 5.10
N ARG A 182 11.24 9.72 4.31
CA ARG A 182 9.83 9.72 4.70
C ARG A 182 9.37 8.35 5.18
N GLU A 183 9.80 7.28 4.54
CA GLU A 183 9.43 5.91 4.92
C GLU A 183 9.98 5.50 6.29
N VAL A 184 11.08 6.08 6.75
CA VAL A 184 11.57 5.85 8.12
C VAL A 184 10.52 6.33 9.15
N PHE A 185 10.00 7.55 8.98
CA PHE A 185 8.95 8.09 9.86
C PHE A 185 7.62 7.36 9.68
N ALA A 186 7.26 7.04 8.44
CA ALA A 186 6.04 6.30 8.13
C ALA A 186 6.06 4.87 8.72
N THR A 187 7.24 4.26 8.88
CA THR A 187 7.42 2.98 9.56
C THR A 187 7.04 3.09 11.04
N ILE A 188 7.46 4.16 11.74
CA ILE A 188 7.08 4.38 13.14
C ILE A 188 5.56 4.48 13.27
N MET A 189 4.93 5.27 12.40
CA MET A 189 3.46 5.40 12.39
C MET A 189 2.77 4.07 12.11
N ALA A 190 3.29 3.25 11.21
CA ALA A 190 2.73 1.93 10.93
C ALA A 190 2.75 1.01 12.15
N TRP A 191 3.85 1.00 12.92
CA TRP A 191 3.94 0.28 14.17
C TRP A 191 2.96 0.80 15.22
N LEU A 192 2.84 2.12 15.34
CA LEU A 192 1.88 2.75 16.27
C LEU A 192 0.43 2.42 15.87
N ASP A 193 0.10 2.51 14.59
CA ASP A 193 -1.25 2.20 14.09
C ASP A 193 -1.64 0.75 14.36
N VAL A 194 -0.73 -0.21 14.15
CA VAL A 194 -1.02 -1.64 14.34
C VAL A 194 -1.12 -2.02 15.81
N TYR A 195 -0.20 -1.57 16.66
CA TYR A 195 -0.08 -2.11 18.01
C TYR A 195 -0.65 -1.21 19.11
N LEU A 196 -0.76 0.09 18.87
CA LEU A 196 -1.15 1.04 19.93
C LEU A 196 -2.44 1.80 19.58
N LEU A 197 -2.48 2.50 18.47
CA LEU A 197 -3.56 3.42 18.15
C LEU A 197 -4.80 2.72 17.58
N LYS A 198 -4.60 1.72 16.74
CA LYS A 198 -5.65 0.93 16.05
C LYS A 198 -6.79 1.82 15.52
N PRO A 199 -6.46 2.86 14.73
CA PRO A 199 -7.48 3.80 14.29
C PRO A 199 -8.50 3.08 13.42
N LEU A 200 -9.77 3.43 13.60
CA LEU A 200 -10.83 2.93 12.72
C LEU A 200 -10.86 3.81 11.45
N PRO A 201 -10.63 3.24 10.26
CA PRO A 201 -10.83 3.95 9.01
C PRO A 201 -12.29 4.33 8.78
N VAL A 202 -12.53 5.20 7.80
CA VAL A 202 -13.90 5.44 7.34
C VAL A 202 -14.45 4.12 6.81
N LEU A 203 -15.42 3.58 7.52
CA LEU A 203 -16.14 2.37 7.12
C LEU A 203 -17.34 2.77 6.26
N GLY A 204 -17.73 1.91 5.35
CA GLY A 204 -18.98 1.94 4.61
C GLY A 204 -19.74 0.64 4.87
N GLU A 205 -20.74 0.36 4.06
CA GLU A 205 -21.34 -0.97 4.00
C GLU A 205 -20.31 -1.97 3.44
N MET A 206 -20.48 -3.25 3.80
CA MET A 206 -19.65 -4.30 3.21
C MET A 206 -19.97 -4.44 1.71
N GLU A 207 -18.94 -4.40 0.90
CA GLU A 207 -18.99 -4.56 -0.56
C GLU A 207 -18.03 -5.69 -1.00
N PRO A 208 -18.32 -6.98 -0.69
CA PRO A 208 -17.42 -8.07 -1.02
C PRO A 208 -17.15 -8.14 -2.52
N ILE A 209 -15.87 -8.20 -2.90
CA ILE A 209 -15.43 -8.29 -4.31
C ILE A 209 -15.92 -9.62 -4.94
N PHE A 210 -16.04 -10.68 -4.12
CA PHE A 210 -16.55 -11.99 -4.52
C PHE A 210 -17.77 -12.35 -3.65
N PRO A 211 -19.01 -11.99 -4.04
CA PRO A 211 -20.21 -12.16 -3.22
C PRO A 211 -20.53 -13.61 -2.77
N SER A 212 -20.05 -14.60 -3.50
CA SER A 212 -20.27 -16.03 -3.19
C SER A 212 -19.41 -16.57 -2.04
N GLN A 213 -18.51 -15.77 -1.48
CA GLN A 213 -17.69 -16.11 -0.31
C GLN A 213 -18.25 -15.52 1.00
N THR A 214 -19.58 -15.31 1.08
CA THR A 214 -20.19 -14.91 2.37
C THR A 214 -19.80 -15.92 3.43
N ARG A 215 -18.95 -15.53 4.36
CA ARG A 215 -18.56 -16.34 5.52
C ARG A 215 -19.86 -16.79 6.22
N MET A 216 -20.17 -18.07 6.19
CA MET A 216 -21.04 -18.63 7.21
C MET A 216 -20.24 -18.54 8.52
N THR A 217 -20.41 -17.45 9.26
CA THR A 217 -19.97 -17.41 10.66
C THR A 217 -20.77 -18.48 11.41
N PRO A 218 -20.10 -19.36 12.17
CA PRO A 218 -20.76 -20.38 12.97
C PRO A 218 -21.62 -19.78 14.08
#